data_f8a5b5e2aff564016607b82d37d3a6e6
#
_entry.id   f8a5b5e2aff564016607b82d37d3a6e6
#
_cell.length_a   1.000
_cell.length_b   1.000
_cell.length_c   1.000
_cell.angle_alpha   90.00
_cell.angle_beta   90.00
_cell.angle_gamma   90.00
#
_symmetry.space_group_name_H-M   'P 1'
#
loop_
_entity.id
_entity.type
_entity.pdbx_description
1 polymer ?
#
loop_
_entity_poly.entity_id
_entity_poly.type
_entity_poly.pdbx_seq_one_letter_code
_entity_poly.pdbx_strand_id
1 'polypeptide(L)'
;MVKVGILGAAGYTGGELIRLLINHPEAEIVFANSESNARNLVAEVHEGLYGETDLKFTAEMPFDQVDVIFFCFGHGKSEAFLKEHNVPENVKIIDLAQDFRLAPETVVATQQPTPAAHDFVYGLPEINESKIAVAQHVANPGCFATCIQLGLLPAAKMGLINSDVSVNAITGSTGAGQKPGATTHFSWRNNNMSIYKAFNHQHVPEIRESLKQTQGYLDAAIDFIPYRGDFARGIFATEVVKTDKPIEEIVAGYKEFYKDAKFTHYVDKAIDLKQVVNTNKCLVHVDKYGDKLLITSCIDNLLKGAVGQAVQNMNIMFGLDQTAGLKLKPSAF
;
A
#
# COMPACT_ATOMS: atom_id res chain seq x y z
N MET A 1 11.39 5.44 22.05
CA MET A 1 10.82 4.49 21.06
C MET A 1 9.33 4.77 20.91
N VAL A 2 8.81 4.72 19.69
CA VAL A 2 7.38 4.84 19.39
C VAL A 2 6.67 3.58 19.86
N LYS A 3 5.66 3.74 20.70
CA LYS A 3 4.86 2.62 21.25
C LYS A 3 3.72 2.28 20.30
N VAL A 4 3.67 1.03 19.85
CA VAL A 4 2.78 0.59 18.77
C VAL A 4 1.73 -0.40 19.27
N GLY A 5 0.48 -0.15 18.94
CA GLY A 5 -0.62 -1.10 19.03
C GLY A 5 -0.99 -1.64 17.66
N ILE A 6 -1.32 -2.93 17.55
CA ILE A 6 -1.71 -3.57 16.30
C ILE A 6 -3.08 -4.23 16.49
N LEU A 7 -4.07 -3.78 15.73
CA LEU A 7 -5.40 -4.39 15.67
C LEU A 7 -5.50 -5.29 14.44
N GLY A 8 -6.09 -6.48 14.60
CA GLY A 8 -6.14 -7.49 13.54
C GLY A 8 -4.80 -8.19 13.29
N ALA A 9 -4.01 -8.35 14.34
CA ALA A 9 -2.62 -8.81 14.28
C ALA A 9 -2.42 -10.24 13.75
N ALA A 10 -3.44 -11.11 13.74
CA ALA A 10 -3.32 -12.50 13.27
C ALA A 10 -3.47 -12.65 11.75
N GLY A 11 -3.84 -11.58 11.00
CA GLY A 11 -3.91 -11.60 9.54
C GLY A 11 -2.55 -11.45 8.85
N TYR A 12 -2.49 -11.59 7.51
CA TYR A 12 -1.24 -11.41 6.74
C TYR A 12 -0.59 -10.04 6.96
N THR A 13 -1.37 -8.97 6.92
CA THR A 13 -0.86 -7.61 7.18
C THR A 13 -0.37 -7.44 8.61
N GLY A 14 -1.08 -8.01 9.60
CA GLY A 14 -0.63 -7.99 10.99
C GLY A 14 0.69 -8.74 11.19
N GLY A 15 0.81 -9.95 10.64
CA GLY A 15 2.05 -10.74 10.72
C GLY A 15 3.25 -10.07 10.04
N GLU A 16 3.04 -9.50 8.84
CA GLU A 16 4.09 -8.74 8.15
C GLU A 16 4.48 -7.47 8.91
N LEU A 17 3.51 -6.79 9.53
CA LEU A 17 3.79 -5.61 10.35
C LEU A 17 4.62 -5.98 11.58
N ILE A 18 4.25 -7.06 12.28
CA ILE A 18 5.03 -7.56 13.41
C ILE A 18 6.45 -7.91 12.97
N ARG A 19 6.61 -8.61 11.84
CA ARG A 19 7.93 -8.97 11.27
C ARG A 19 8.83 -7.76 11.04
N LEU A 20 8.25 -6.62 10.64
CA LEU A 20 9.01 -5.38 10.46
C LEU A 20 9.35 -4.71 11.80
N LEU A 21 8.36 -4.64 12.71
CA LEU A 21 8.47 -3.84 13.92
C LEU A 21 9.33 -4.49 15.01
N ILE A 22 9.41 -5.82 15.08
CA ILE A 22 10.29 -6.50 16.05
C ILE A 22 11.78 -6.16 15.84
N ASN A 23 12.16 -5.75 14.63
CA ASN A 23 13.52 -5.33 14.27
C ASN A 23 13.62 -3.82 14.02
N HIS A 24 12.60 -3.04 14.37
CA HIS A 24 12.62 -1.61 14.17
C HIS A 24 13.42 -0.91 15.27
N PRO A 25 14.44 -0.08 14.93
CA PRO A 25 15.34 0.46 15.94
C PRO A 25 14.70 1.48 16.90
N GLU A 26 13.56 2.07 16.51
CA GLU A 26 12.92 3.17 17.23
C GLU A 26 11.42 2.93 17.50
N ALA A 27 10.94 1.68 17.36
CA ALA A 27 9.56 1.32 17.67
C ALA A 27 9.50 0.08 18.58
N GLU A 28 8.43 0.00 19.39
CA GLU A 28 8.16 -1.10 20.32
C GLU A 28 6.70 -1.52 20.20
N ILE A 29 6.44 -2.81 20.02
CA ILE A 29 5.08 -3.35 20.01
C ILE A 29 4.60 -3.53 21.45
N VAL A 30 3.63 -2.74 21.87
CA VAL A 30 3.01 -2.83 23.20
C VAL A 30 1.93 -3.90 23.23
N PHE A 31 1.11 -3.99 22.18
CA PHE A 31 0.12 -5.05 22.06
C PHE A 31 -0.13 -5.45 20.60
N ALA A 32 -0.44 -6.74 20.42
CA ALA A 32 -0.91 -7.32 19.16
C ALA A 32 -2.29 -7.95 19.40
N ASN A 33 -3.35 -7.26 18.97
CA ASN A 33 -4.72 -7.69 19.25
C ASN A 33 -5.18 -8.79 18.30
N SER A 34 -5.68 -9.88 18.87
CA SER A 34 -6.45 -10.95 18.22
C SER A 34 -7.27 -11.69 19.27
N GLU A 35 -8.58 -11.52 19.26
CA GLU A 35 -9.47 -12.21 20.19
C GLU A 35 -9.37 -13.72 20.10
N SER A 36 -9.41 -14.27 18.88
CA SER A 36 -9.40 -15.70 18.62
C SER A 36 -8.07 -16.39 18.98
N ASN A 37 -6.98 -15.62 19.07
CA ASN A 37 -5.64 -16.13 19.39
C ASN A 37 -5.09 -15.57 20.71
N ALA A 38 -5.93 -14.93 21.53
CA ALA A 38 -5.49 -14.32 22.79
C ALA A 38 -4.73 -15.33 23.67
N ARG A 39 -3.55 -14.91 24.18
CA ARG A 39 -2.57 -15.67 24.97
C ARG A 39 -1.66 -16.62 24.19
N ASN A 40 -1.95 -16.94 22.92
CA ASN A 40 -1.03 -17.72 22.08
C ASN A 40 0.20 -16.88 21.73
N LEU A 41 1.34 -17.54 21.54
CA LEU A 41 2.51 -16.86 20.97
C LEU A 41 2.22 -16.41 19.54
N VAL A 42 2.72 -15.23 19.19
CA VAL A 42 2.60 -14.72 17.81
C VAL A 42 3.24 -15.70 16.82
N ALA A 43 4.36 -16.31 17.19
CA ALA A 43 5.05 -17.32 16.38
C ALA A 43 4.24 -18.59 16.13
N GLU A 44 3.25 -18.94 16.97
CA GLU A 44 2.37 -20.10 16.72
C GLU A 44 1.37 -19.86 15.58
N VAL A 45 1.10 -18.59 15.22
CA VAL A 45 0.22 -18.21 14.13
C VAL A 45 1.02 -17.73 12.91
N HIS A 46 2.10 -17.01 13.16
CA HIS A 46 3.06 -16.52 12.17
C HIS A 46 4.37 -17.29 12.31
N GLU A 47 4.37 -18.55 11.86
CA GLU A 47 5.43 -19.54 12.09
C GLU A 47 6.82 -19.08 11.61
N GLY A 48 6.90 -18.18 10.63
CA GLY A 48 8.15 -17.57 10.20
C GLY A 48 8.85 -16.69 11.25
N LEU A 49 8.21 -16.46 12.41
CA LEU A 49 8.74 -15.68 13.53
C LEU A 49 9.23 -16.54 14.71
N TYR A 50 9.31 -17.86 14.55
CA TYR A 50 9.91 -18.73 15.57
C TYR A 50 11.36 -18.32 15.86
N GLY A 51 11.65 -18.09 17.15
CA GLY A 51 12.97 -17.65 17.61
C GLY A 51 13.24 -16.14 17.48
N GLU A 52 12.30 -15.38 16.89
CA GLU A 52 12.47 -13.93 16.69
C GLU A 52 11.75 -13.12 17.78
N THR A 53 10.70 -13.67 18.41
CA THR A 53 9.91 -12.96 19.43
C THR A 53 9.13 -13.91 20.33
N ASP A 54 8.98 -13.50 21.61
CA ASP A 54 8.09 -14.15 22.60
C ASP A 54 6.76 -13.38 22.77
N LEU A 55 6.46 -12.44 21.87
CA LEU A 55 5.23 -11.64 21.88
C LEU A 55 4.00 -12.57 21.84
N LYS A 56 2.99 -12.25 22.64
CA LYS A 56 1.71 -12.96 22.67
C LYS A 56 0.59 -12.07 22.14
N PHE A 57 -0.39 -12.68 21.51
CA PHE A 57 -1.63 -12.00 21.22
C PHE A 57 -2.42 -11.69 22.49
N THR A 58 -3.18 -10.59 22.44
CA THR A 58 -4.09 -10.19 23.51
C THR A 58 -5.46 -9.86 22.97
N ALA A 59 -6.51 -10.04 23.79
CA ALA A 59 -7.83 -9.48 23.54
C ALA A 59 -7.95 -8.04 24.03
N GLU A 60 -7.06 -7.60 24.92
CA GLU A 60 -7.05 -6.25 25.48
C GLU A 60 -6.46 -5.24 24.45
N MET A 61 -6.94 -4.01 24.54
CA MET A 61 -6.56 -2.88 23.68
C MET A 61 -6.22 -1.66 24.56
N PRO A 62 -5.05 -1.64 25.21
CA PRO A 62 -4.63 -0.55 26.10
C PRO A 62 -4.19 0.69 25.28
N PHE A 63 -5.16 1.43 24.77
CA PHE A 63 -4.94 2.61 23.89
C PHE A 63 -4.16 3.73 24.59
N ASP A 64 -4.26 3.84 25.91
CA ASP A 64 -3.56 4.81 26.74
C ASP A 64 -2.04 4.53 26.87
N GLN A 65 -1.59 3.36 26.42
CA GLN A 65 -0.20 2.92 26.53
C GLN A 65 0.57 3.03 25.21
N VAL A 66 -0.06 3.49 24.13
CA VAL A 66 0.55 3.55 22.80
C VAL A 66 0.54 4.95 22.22
N ASP A 67 1.47 5.21 21.31
CA ASP A 67 1.57 6.45 20.55
C ASP A 67 0.87 6.35 19.19
N VAL A 68 0.80 5.13 18.64
CA VAL A 68 0.17 4.85 17.34
C VAL A 68 -0.50 3.48 17.33
N ILE A 69 -1.61 3.39 16.60
CA ILE A 69 -2.32 2.13 16.35
C ILE A 69 -2.39 1.88 14.86
N PHE A 70 -2.03 0.66 14.46
CA PHE A 70 -2.24 0.18 13.09
C PHE A 70 -3.54 -0.62 13.01
N PHE A 71 -4.42 -0.22 12.11
CA PHE A 71 -5.64 -0.95 11.80
C PHE A 71 -5.37 -1.92 10.65
N CYS A 72 -5.14 -3.19 11.00
CA CYS A 72 -4.96 -4.30 10.05
C CYS A 72 -6.29 -5.05 9.81
N PHE A 73 -7.40 -4.34 9.82
CA PHE A 73 -8.73 -4.90 9.60
C PHE A 73 -9.01 -5.22 8.12
N GLY A 74 -10.07 -6.00 7.89
CA GLY A 74 -10.68 -6.08 6.57
C GLY A 74 -11.47 -4.80 6.26
N HIS A 75 -11.65 -4.50 4.98
CA HIS A 75 -12.39 -3.34 4.49
C HIS A 75 -13.80 -3.22 5.11
N GLY A 76 -14.24 -2.01 5.39
CA GLY A 76 -15.53 -1.69 6.00
C GLY A 76 -15.61 -1.88 7.51
N LYS A 77 -14.48 -2.14 8.19
CA LYS A 77 -14.46 -2.39 9.63
C LYS A 77 -13.85 -1.25 10.46
N SER A 78 -13.00 -0.43 9.87
CA SER A 78 -12.30 0.63 10.59
C SER A 78 -13.26 1.72 11.08
N GLU A 79 -14.21 2.12 10.24
CA GLU A 79 -15.24 3.09 10.61
C GLU A 79 -16.14 2.56 11.74
N ALA A 80 -16.59 1.30 11.65
CA ALA A 80 -17.41 0.67 12.68
C ALA A 80 -16.65 0.62 14.03
N PHE A 81 -15.38 0.23 13.97
CA PHE A 81 -14.53 0.17 15.16
C PHE A 81 -14.40 1.53 15.85
N LEU A 82 -14.16 2.61 15.11
CA LEU A 82 -14.04 3.96 15.68
C LEU A 82 -15.36 4.51 16.26
N LYS A 83 -16.51 4.00 15.82
CA LYS A 83 -17.81 4.32 16.42
C LYS A 83 -18.04 3.60 17.75
N GLU A 84 -17.47 2.41 17.91
CA GLU A 84 -17.67 1.54 19.09
C GLU A 84 -16.61 1.77 20.17
N HIS A 85 -15.42 2.26 19.79
CA HIS A 85 -14.28 2.40 20.68
C HIS A 85 -13.76 3.83 20.71
N ASN A 86 -13.55 4.36 21.91
CA ASN A 86 -12.97 5.68 22.11
C ASN A 86 -11.44 5.58 22.11
N VAL A 87 -10.81 5.88 20.99
CA VAL A 87 -9.35 6.00 20.87
C VAL A 87 -8.97 7.41 21.37
N PRO A 88 -7.99 7.56 22.29
CA PRO A 88 -7.57 8.87 22.78
C PRO A 88 -7.07 9.78 21.64
N GLU A 89 -7.39 11.05 21.68
CA GLU A 89 -7.04 12.02 20.61
C GLU A 89 -5.54 12.17 20.37
N ASN A 90 -4.71 11.90 21.38
CA ASN A 90 -3.26 11.94 21.26
C ASN A 90 -2.66 10.69 20.59
N VAL A 91 -3.44 9.63 20.40
CA VAL A 91 -2.98 8.40 19.76
C VAL A 91 -3.18 8.51 18.26
N LYS A 92 -2.09 8.37 17.49
CA LYS A 92 -2.13 8.41 16.04
C LYS A 92 -2.70 7.12 15.47
N ILE A 93 -3.34 7.19 14.28
CA ILE A 93 -3.92 6.03 13.62
C ILE A 93 -3.35 5.89 12.20
N ILE A 94 -2.97 4.66 11.84
CA ILE A 94 -2.63 4.29 10.46
C ILE A 94 -3.58 3.16 10.04
N ASP A 95 -4.52 3.48 9.14
CA ASP A 95 -5.52 2.53 8.67
C ASP A 95 -5.11 1.88 7.34
N LEU A 96 -5.07 0.54 7.30
CA LEU A 96 -4.78 -0.23 6.09
C LEU A 96 -6.05 -0.63 5.32
N ALA A 97 -7.25 -0.40 5.87
CA ALA A 97 -8.51 -0.61 5.17
C ALA A 97 -8.79 0.49 4.14
N GLN A 98 -9.84 0.33 3.35
CA GLN A 98 -10.22 1.33 2.35
C GLN A 98 -11.07 2.48 2.88
N ASP A 99 -11.51 2.38 4.14
CA ASP A 99 -12.61 3.15 4.71
C ASP A 99 -12.39 4.67 4.64
N PHE A 100 -11.14 5.13 4.78
CA PHE A 100 -10.81 6.56 4.88
C PHE A 100 -9.89 7.08 3.75
N ARG A 101 -9.73 6.32 2.64
CA ARG A 101 -8.78 6.66 1.57
C ARG A 101 -9.25 7.76 0.64
N LEU A 102 -10.56 7.92 0.48
CA LEU A 102 -11.16 8.83 -0.50
C LEU A 102 -11.62 10.12 0.14
N ALA A 103 -11.50 11.23 -0.60
CA ALA A 103 -12.09 12.50 -0.21
C ALA A 103 -13.62 12.41 -0.16
N PRO A 104 -14.30 13.18 0.72
CA PRO A 104 -15.76 13.11 0.90
C PRO A 104 -16.55 13.28 -0.42
N GLU A 105 -16.12 14.17 -1.29
CA GLU A 105 -16.74 14.40 -2.61
C GLU A 105 -16.63 13.17 -3.53
N THR A 106 -15.52 12.45 -3.48
CA THR A 106 -15.33 11.21 -4.25
C THR A 106 -16.18 10.08 -3.67
N VAL A 107 -16.30 9.98 -2.36
CA VAL A 107 -17.18 9.02 -1.68
C VAL A 107 -18.61 9.20 -2.14
N VAL A 108 -19.12 10.42 -2.16
CA VAL A 108 -20.47 10.74 -2.64
C VAL A 108 -20.62 10.35 -4.12
N ALA A 109 -19.67 10.72 -4.97
CA ALA A 109 -19.71 10.45 -6.41
C ALA A 109 -19.67 8.95 -6.74
N THR A 110 -19.00 8.14 -5.93
CA THR A 110 -18.84 6.70 -6.14
C THR A 110 -19.85 5.86 -5.35
N GLN A 111 -20.76 6.51 -4.60
CA GLN A 111 -21.74 5.87 -3.72
C GLN A 111 -21.10 4.93 -2.67
N GLN A 112 -19.88 5.22 -2.28
CA GLN A 112 -19.24 4.49 -1.19
C GLN A 112 -19.74 5.00 0.18
N PRO A 113 -19.62 4.22 1.25
CA PRO A 113 -19.98 4.69 2.59
C PRO A 113 -19.25 6.00 2.93
N THR A 114 -19.98 6.98 3.43
CA THR A 114 -19.37 8.22 3.90
C THR A 114 -18.50 7.92 5.12
N PRO A 115 -17.21 8.28 5.12
CA PRO A 115 -16.36 8.06 6.29
C PRO A 115 -16.87 8.84 7.51
N ALA A 116 -16.58 8.32 8.68
CA ALA A 116 -16.76 9.10 9.92
C ALA A 116 -15.93 10.40 9.83
N ALA A 117 -16.32 11.43 10.59
CA ALA A 117 -15.67 12.74 10.56
C ALA A 117 -14.24 12.72 11.16
N HIS A 118 -13.36 11.92 10.58
CA HIS A 118 -11.94 11.85 10.93
C HIS A 118 -11.12 12.36 9.72
N ASP A 119 -10.23 13.32 9.96
CA ASP A 119 -9.33 13.84 8.94
C ASP A 119 -8.17 12.88 8.70
N PHE A 120 -8.37 11.89 7.82
CA PHE A 120 -7.30 11.01 7.38
C PHE A 120 -6.55 11.60 6.19
N VAL A 121 -5.23 11.67 6.29
CA VAL A 121 -4.35 12.01 5.18
C VAL A 121 -4.07 10.75 4.35
N TYR A 122 -4.20 10.83 3.03
CA TYR A 122 -3.85 9.73 2.14
C TYR A 122 -2.33 9.48 2.18
N GLY A 123 -1.95 8.30 2.64
CA GLY A 123 -0.60 7.92 3.04
C GLY A 123 0.31 7.48 1.90
N LEU A 124 0.36 8.24 0.79
CA LEU A 124 1.34 8.05 -0.29
C LEU A 124 2.48 9.07 -0.13
N PRO A 125 3.64 8.69 0.43
CA PRO A 125 4.71 9.63 0.77
C PRO A 125 5.21 10.44 -0.42
N GLU A 126 5.26 9.86 -1.60
CA GLU A 126 5.78 10.48 -2.82
C GLU A 126 5.06 11.78 -3.23
N ILE A 127 3.83 11.99 -2.76
CA ILE A 127 3.05 13.22 -3.03
C ILE A 127 2.51 13.92 -1.79
N ASN A 128 2.53 13.28 -0.62
CA ASN A 128 1.91 13.78 0.60
C ASN A 128 2.84 13.81 1.83
N GLU A 129 4.15 13.67 1.66
CA GLU A 129 5.10 13.58 2.79
C GLU A 129 4.89 14.69 3.82
N SER A 130 4.80 15.95 3.38
CA SER A 130 4.60 17.10 4.29
C SER A 130 3.27 17.08 5.03
N LYS A 131 2.21 16.53 4.41
CA LYS A 131 0.91 16.36 5.06
C LYS A 131 0.95 15.21 6.06
N ILE A 132 1.61 14.09 5.72
CA ILE A 132 1.79 12.92 6.58
C ILE A 132 2.58 13.30 7.84
N ALA A 133 3.61 14.13 7.70
CA ALA A 133 4.46 14.55 8.83
C ALA A 133 3.69 15.23 9.96
N VAL A 134 2.59 15.93 9.64
CA VAL A 134 1.76 16.64 10.62
C VAL A 134 0.41 15.95 10.87
N ALA A 135 0.16 14.80 10.25
CA ALA A 135 -1.11 14.10 10.36
C ALA A 135 -1.29 13.46 11.73
N GLN A 136 -2.55 13.45 12.21
CA GLN A 136 -2.98 12.63 13.34
C GLN A 136 -3.42 11.24 12.85
N HIS A 137 -4.03 11.16 11.66
CA HIS A 137 -4.51 9.92 11.08
C HIS A 137 -4.05 9.79 9.63
N VAL A 138 -3.64 8.58 9.23
CA VAL A 138 -3.20 8.26 7.86
C VAL A 138 -3.98 7.08 7.31
N ALA A 139 -4.60 7.25 6.15
CA ALA A 139 -5.20 6.18 5.37
C ALA A 139 -4.15 5.61 4.40
N ASN A 140 -3.64 4.43 4.70
CA ASN A 140 -2.59 3.80 3.90
C ASN A 140 -3.17 3.29 2.57
N PRO A 141 -2.55 3.61 1.41
CA PRO A 141 -3.05 3.26 0.08
C PRO A 141 -3.28 1.77 -0.15
N GLY A 142 -4.17 1.43 -1.07
CA GLY A 142 -4.33 0.07 -1.56
C GLY A 142 -3.14 -0.39 -2.40
N CYS A 143 -2.88 -1.71 -2.42
CA CYS A 143 -1.68 -2.25 -3.05
C CYS A 143 -1.60 -1.99 -4.57
N PHE A 144 -2.68 -2.24 -5.32
CA PHE A 144 -2.71 -1.88 -6.74
C PHE A 144 -2.68 -0.36 -6.94
N ALA A 145 -3.40 0.39 -6.10
CA ALA A 145 -3.38 1.84 -6.17
C ALA A 145 -1.94 2.37 -6.02
N THR A 146 -1.20 1.89 -5.03
CA THR A 146 0.22 2.26 -4.85
C THR A 146 1.06 1.96 -6.10
N CYS A 147 0.98 0.73 -6.64
CA CYS A 147 1.77 0.33 -7.79
C CYS A 147 1.49 1.20 -9.02
N ILE A 148 0.20 1.33 -9.37
CA ILE A 148 -0.25 2.06 -10.57
C ILE A 148 -0.01 3.57 -10.42
N GLN A 149 -0.30 4.16 -9.28
CA GLN A 149 -0.04 5.58 -9.03
C GLN A 149 1.45 5.90 -9.19
N LEU A 150 2.32 5.09 -8.59
CA LEU A 150 3.77 5.30 -8.70
C LEU A 150 4.28 5.12 -10.14
N GLY A 151 3.62 4.35 -10.98
CA GLY A 151 3.89 4.35 -12.42
C GLY A 151 3.47 5.66 -13.11
N LEU A 152 2.26 6.15 -12.81
CA LEU A 152 1.60 7.25 -13.54
C LEU A 152 1.90 8.66 -13.01
N LEU A 153 2.27 8.83 -11.75
CA LEU A 153 2.44 10.16 -11.13
C LEU A 153 3.44 11.07 -11.85
N PRO A 154 4.62 10.61 -12.33
CA PRO A 154 5.51 11.48 -13.10
C PRO A 154 4.88 11.91 -14.44
N ALA A 155 4.14 11.02 -15.11
CA ALA A 155 3.42 11.37 -16.33
C ALA A 155 2.32 12.41 -16.05
N ALA A 156 1.57 12.28 -14.96
CA ALA A 156 0.61 13.27 -14.50
C ALA A 156 1.28 14.61 -14.17
N LYS A 157 2.43 14.61 -13.47
CA LYS A 157 3.19 15.82 -13.17
C LYS A 157 3.64 16.57 -14.41
N MET A 158 3.92 15.84 -15.49
CA MET A 158 4.27 16.41 -16.80
C MET A 158 3.05 16.78 -17.66
N GLY A 159 1.83 16.58 -17.17
CA GLY A 159 0.59 16.88 -17.89
C GLY A 159 0.33 15.94 -19.08
N LEU A 160 0.79 14.68 -19.02
CA LEU A 160 0.70 13.74 -20.15
C LEU A 160 -0.59 12.92 -20.18
N ILE A 161 -1.38 12.89 -19.09
CA ILE A 161 -2.59 12.07 -19.01
C ILE A 161 -3.78 12.86 -19.59
N ASN A 162 -3.87 12.88 -20.91
CA ASN A 162 -4.88 13.64 -21.68
C ASN A 162 -5.82 12.72 -22.48
N SER A 163 -5.68 11.40 -22.37
CA SER A 163 -6.55 10.40 -22.96
C SER A 163 -6.61 9.20 -22.03
N ASP A 164 -7.56 8.30 -22.27
CA ASP A 164 -7.76 7.09 -21.46
C ASP A 164 -6.47 6.28 -21.33
N VAL A 165 -6.22 5.82 -20.13
CA VAL A 165 -5.02 5.05 -19.76
C VAL A 165 -5.39 3.59 -19.63
N SER A 166 -4.80 2.73 -20.46
CA SER A 166 -4.94 1.29 -20.36
C SER A 166 -4.00 0.76 -19.28
N VAL A 167 -4.55 0.09 -18.27
CA VAL A 167 -3.78 -0.46 -17.15
C VAL A 167 -4.04 -1.96 -17.02
N ASN A 168 -2.96 -2.75 -17.08
CA ASN A 168 -2.99 -4.17 -16.76
C ASN A 168 -2.05 -4.45 -15.59
N ALA A 169 -2.54 -5.07 -14.53
CA ALA A 169 -1.67 -5.39 -13.41
C ALA A 169 -1.96 -6.79 -12.84
N ILE A 170 -0.89 -7.53 -12.57
CA ILE A 170 -0.93 -8.88 -12.03
C ILE A 170 -0.52 -8.83 -10.56
N THR A 171 -1.33 -9.43 -9.67
CA THR A 171 -1.02 -9.55 -8.23
C THR A 171 -0.87 -11.00 -7.80
N GLY A 172 -0.04 -11.20 -6.77
CA GLY A 172 0.04 -12.46 -6.05
C GLY A 172 -1.22 -12.78 -5.24
N SER A 173 -1.38 -14.04 -4.86
CA SER A 173 -2.58 -14.56 -4.17
C SER A 173 -2.77 -13.98 -2.76
N THR A 174 -1.69 -13.55 -2.08
CA THR A 174 -1.76 -12.97 -0.73
C THR A 174 -2.58 -11.67 -0.65
N GLY A 175 -2.75 -10.97 -1.78
CA GLY A 175 -3.62 -9.79 -1.86
C GLY A 175 -5.11 -10.07 -1.58
N ALA A 176 -5.54 -11.34 -1.60
CA ALA A 176 -6.89 -11.74 -1.23
C ALA A 176 -7.09 -11.96 0.29
N GLY A 177 -6.02 -11.86 1.08
CA GLY A 177 -6.03 -12.14 2.51
C GLY A 177 -5.92 -13.63 2.83
N GLN A 178 -5.88 -13.93 4.14
CA GLN A 178 -5.64 -15.29 4.65
C GLN A 178 -6.86 -16.21 4.56
N LYS A 179 -8.08 -15.65 4.55
CA LYS A 179 -9.30 -16.46 4.51
C LYS A 179 -9.36 -17.29 3.22
N PRO A 180 -9.49 -18.62 3.31
CA PRO A 180 -9.60 -19.48 2.13
C PRO A 180 -10.78 -19.08 1.23
N GLY A 181 -10.56 -19.11 -0.08
CA GLY A 181 -11.58 -18.82 -1.07
C GLY A 181 -11.42 -19.69 -2.32
N ALA A 182 -12.49 -19.89 -3.07
CA ALA A 182 -12.51 -20.76 -4.26
C ALA A 182 -11.39 -20.39 -5.26
N THR A 183 -11.14 -19.09 -5.49
CA THR A 183 -10.13 -18.62 -6.46
C THR A 183 -8.70 -18.50 -5.91
N THR A 184 -8.52 -18.74 -4.61
CA THR A 184 -7.20 -18.79 -3.94
C THR A 184 -6.83 -20.20 -3.49
N HIS A 185 -7.75 -21.16 -3.66
CA HIS A 185 -7.49 -22.56 -3.38
C HIS A 185 -6.36 -23.10 -4.27
N PHE A 186 -5.49 -23.95 -3.73
CA PHE A 186 -4.28 -24.43 -4.41
C PHE A 186 -4.60 -25.01 -5.80
N SER A 187 -5.55 -25.96 -5.89
CA SER A 187 -5.91 -26.62 -7.17
C SER A 187 -6.49 -25.65 -8.21
N TRP A 188 -7.07 -24.52 -7.79
CA TRP A 188 -7.55 -23.48 -8.71
C TRP A 188 -6.41 -22.56 -9.14
N ARG A 189 -5.54 -22.15 -8.21
CA ARG A 189 -4.55 -21.10 -8.44
C ARG A 189 -3.25 -21.61 -9.06
N ASN A 190 -2.86 -22.84 -8.76
CA ASN A 190 -1.63 -23.43 -9.30
C ASN A 190 -1.69 -23.54 -10.84
N ASN A 191 -0.67 -23.04 -11.53
CA ASN A 191 -0.58 -22.97 -12.99
C ASN A 191 -1.78 -22.24 -13.64
N ASN A 192 -2.39 -21.26 -12.98
CA ASN A 192 -3.58 -20.58 -13.46
C ASN A 192 -3.51 -19.07 -13.22
N MET A 193 -4.03 -18.29 -14.16
CA MET A 193 -4.21 -16.85 -14.06
C MET A 193 -5.64 -16.47 -14.42
N SER A 194 -6.21 -15.50 -13.74
CA SER A 194 -7.58 -15.03 -14.00
C SER A 194 -7.73 -13.54 -13.77
N ILE A 195 -8.60 -12.90 -14.54
CA ILE A 195 -9.04 -11.53 -14.31
C ILE A 195 -10.13 -11.48 -13.22
N TYR A 196 -10.27 -10.33 -12.56
CA TYR A 196 -11.38 -10.05 -11.66
C TYR A 196 -11.66 -8.55 -11.59
N LYS A 197 -12.93 -8.15 -11.36
CA LYS A 197 -13.35 -6.74 -11.23
C LYS A 197 -12.78 -5.80 -12.30
N ALA A 198 -12.65 -6.27 -13.56
CA ALA A 198 -12.20 -5.43 -14.66
C ALA A 198 -13.07 -4.17 -14.77
N PHE A 199 -12.43 -3.01 -14.93
CA PHE A 199 -13.02 -1.66 -14.99
C PHE A 199 -13.80 -1.20 -13.74
N ASN A 200 -13.96 -2.07 -12.74
CA ASN A 200 -14.73 -1.79 -11.52
C ASN A 200 -13.97 -2.19 -10.24
N HIS A 201 -12.67 -1.94 -10.22
CA HIS A 201 -11.86 -2.23 -9.04
C HIS A 201 -11.91 -1.06 -8.05
N GLN A 202 -12.06 -1.36 -6.76
CA GLN A 202 -12.17 -0.36 -5.68
C GLN A 202 -10.97 0.60 -5.55
N HIS A 203 -9.82 0.28 -6.17
CA HIS A 203 -8.66 1.17 -6.16
C HIS A 203 -8.67 2.23 -7.28
N VAL A 204 -9.57 2.16 -8.26
CA VAL A 204 -9.63 3.15 -9.35
C VAL A 204 -9.92 4.56 -8.83
N PRO A 205 -10.86 4.78 -7.90
CA PRO A 205 -11.07 6.12 -7.32
C PRO A 205 -9.83 6.68 -6.63
N GLU A 206 -9.07 5.88 -5.86
CA GLU A 206 -7.81 6.31 -5.22
C GLU A 206 -6.79 6.78 -6.27
N ILE A 207 -6.63 6.00 -7.35
CA ILE A 207 -5.71 6.32 -8.46
C ILE A 207 -6.12 7.65 -9.09
N ARG A 208 -7.40 7.82 -9.40
CA ARG A 208 -7.92 9.05 -10.02
C ARG A 208 -7.71 10.29 -9.16
N GLU A 209 -7.94 10.20 -7.85
CA GLU A 209 -7.71 11.33 -6.93
C GLU A 209 -6.25 11.77 -6.92
N SER A 210 -5.31 10.84 -6.80
CA SER A 210 -3.88 11.15 -6.76
C SER A 210 -3.37 11.73 -8.09
N LEU A 211 -3.85 11.21 -9.22
CA LEU A 211 -3.51 11.74 -10.54
C LEU A 211 -4.11 13.14 -10.74
N LYS A 212 -5.37 13.36 -10.33
CA LYS A 212 -6.02 14.66 -10.36
C LYS A 212 -5.31 15.67 -9.45
N GLN A 213 -4.93 15.28 -8.24
CA GLN A 213 -4.13 16.12 -7.33
C GLN A 213 -2.82 16.55 -7.98
N THR A 214 -2.14 15.65 -8.71
CA THR A 214 -0.82 15.89 -9.29
C THR A 214 -0.86 16.67 -10.60
N GLN A 215 -1.82 16.37 -11.49
CA GLN A 215 -1.98 17.02 -12.78
C GLN A 215 -2.80 18.32 -12.71
N GLY A 216 -3.65 18.46 -11.67
CA GLY A 216 -4.62 19.56 -11.51
C GLY A 216 -6.02 19.24 -12.06
N TYR A 217 -6.12 18.35 -13.03
CA TYR A 217 -7.37 17.84 -13.61
C TYR A 217 -7.19 16.39 -14.08
N LEU A 218 -8.28 15.64 -14.26
CA LEU A 218 -8.25 14.31 -14.87
C LEU A 218 -9.61 13.95 -15.46
N ASP A 219 -9.75 14.14 -16.79
CA ASP A 219 -10.94 13.72 -17.54
C ASP A 219 -10.80 12.31 -18.12
N ALA A 220 -9.57 11.85 -18.31
CA ALA A 220 -9.24 10.53 -18.83
C ALA A 220 -9.79 9.38 -17.95
N ALA A 221 -10.26 8.31 -18.57
CA ALA A 221 -10.58 7.06 -17.88
C ALA A 221 -9.31 6.31 -17.50
N ILE A 222 -9.39 5.53 -16.42
CA ILE A 222 -8.38 4.55 -16.02
C ILE A 222 -8.96 3.18 -16.25
N ASP A 223 -8.64 2.60 -17.40
CA ASP A 223 -9.14 1.30 -17.86
C ASP A 223 -8.32 0.17 -17.24
N PHE A 224 -8.66 -0.14 -16.00
CA PHE A 224 -7.90 -1.09 -15.18
C PHE A 224 -8.44 -2.51 -15.29
N ILE A 225 -7.59 -3.45 -15.70
CA ILE A 225 -7.83 -4.89 -15.73
C ILE A 225 -6.87 -5.58 -14.75
N PRO A 226 -7.33 -5.95 -13.55
CA PRO A 226 -6.52 -6.69 -12.59
C PRO A 226 -6.51 -8.19 -12.89
N TYR A 227 -5.34 -8.79 -12.76
CA TYR A 227 -5.12 -10.23 -12.84
C TYR A 227 -4.65 -10.77 -11.49
N ARG A 228 -5.03 -12.01 -11.18
CA ARG A 228 -4.42 -12.77 -10.11
C ARG A 228 -3.53 -13.85 -10.71
N GLY A 229 -2.23 -13.77 -10.41
CA GLY A 229 -1.21 -14.67 -10.92
C GLY A 229 -0.99 -15.90 -10.05
N ASP A 230 -0.18 -16.83 -10.55
CA ASP A 230 0.26 -18.06 -9.88
C ASP A 230 1.55 -17.82 -9.08
N PHE A 231 1.50 -16.86 -8.17
CA PHE A 231 2.58 -16.58 -7.22
C PHE A 231 1.99 -15.97 -5.94
N ALA A 232 2.76 -16.00 -4.85
CA ALA A 232 2.27 -15.57 -3.55
C ALA A 232 2.28 -14.05 -3.40
N ARG A 233 3.39 -13.39 -3.74
CA ARG A 233 3.64 -11.97 -3.42
C ARG A 233 4.08 -11.18 -4.63
N GLY A 234 3.70 -9.91 -4.66
CA GLY A 234 4.11 -8.91 -5.63
C GLY A 234 2.97 -8.41 -6.50
N ILE A 235 3.18 -7.23 -7.08
CA ILE A 235 2.37 -6.63 -8.14
C ILE A 235 3.30 -6.18 -9.26
N PHE A 236 2.95 -6.55 -10.48
CA PHE A 236 3.58 -6.06 -11.70
C PHE A 236 2.51 -5.39 -12.55
N ALA A 237 2.67 -4.10 -12.82
CA ALA A 237 1.72 -3.30 -13.58
C ALA A 237 2.35 -2.77 -14.87
N THR A 238 1.53 -2.67 -15.91
CA THR A 238 1.84 -1.98 -17.16
C THR A 238 0.74 -0.97 -17.44
N GLU A 239 1.14 0.26 -17.72
CA GLU A 239 0.26 1.37 -18.05
C GLU A 239 0.65 1.95 -19.41
N VAL A 240 -0.35 2.25 -20.25
CA VAL A 240 -0.12 2.85 -21.57
C VAL A 240 -0.72 4.24 -21.61
N VAL A 241 0.14 5.24 -21.84
CA VAL A 241 -0.23 6.66 -22.02
C VAL A 241 0.14 7.10 -23.42
N LYS A 242 -0.72 7.87 -24.11
CA LYS A 242 -0.40 8.45 -25.40
C LYS A 242 0.32 9.79 -25.23
N THR A 243 1.45 9.95 -25.93
CA THR A 243 2.21 11.21 -25.91
C THR A 243 3.16 11.32 -27.11
N ASP A 244 3.30 12.54 -27.64
CA ASP A 244 4.32 12.85 -28.67
C ASP A 244 5.64 13.34 -28.05
N LYS A 245 5.69 13.53 -26.71
CA LYS A 245 6.88 14.01 -26.02
C LYS A 245 8.07 13.04 -26.23
N PRO A 246 9.28 13.56 -26.49
CA PRO A 246 10.50 12.72 -26.62
C PRO A 246 10.75 11.87 -25.37
N ILE A 247 11.25 10.62 -25.59
CA ILE A 247 11.50 9.69 -24.47
C ILE A 247 12.55 10.23 -23.51
N GLU A 248 13.53 10.97 -24.00
CA GLU A 248 14.60 11.57 -23.19
C GLU A 248 14.05 12.58 -22.17
N GLU A 249 13.07 13.39 -22.58
CA GLU A 249 12.38 14.34 -21.69
C GLU A 249 11.54 13.59 -20.65
N ILE A 250 10.85 12.52 -21.04
CA ILE A 250 10.04 11.70 -20.16
C ILE A 250 10.93 11.05 -19.10
N VAL A 251 12.01 10.40 -19.51
CA VAL A 251 13.00 9.77 -18.61
C VAL A 251 13.57 10.80 -17.61
N ALA A 252 13.93 11.99 -18.10
CA ALA A 252 14.40 13.07 -17.23
C ALA A 252 13.34 13.49 -16.20
N GLY A 253 12.07 13.58 -16.61
CA GLY A 253 10.95 13.89 -15.74
C GLY A 253 10.72 12.81 -14.66
N TYR A 254 10.83 11.52 -15.01
CA TYR A 254 10.73 10.42 -14.05
C TYR A 254 11.88 10.42 -13.04
N LYS A 255 13.11 10.63 -13.51
CA LYS A 255 14.31 10.73 -12.64
C LYS A 255 14.19 11.90 -11.67
N GLU A 256 13.77 13.07 -12.16
CA GLU A 256 13.58 14.26 -11.34
C GLU A 256 12.47 14.08 -10.30
N PHE A 257 11.34 13.46 -10.69
CA PHE A 257 10.21 13.24 -9.77
C PHE A 257 10.59 12.34 -8.58
N TYR A 258 11.39 11.30 -8.81
CA TYR A 258 11.77 10.33 -7.78
C TYR A 258 13.17 10.55 -7.17
N LYS A 259 13.86 11.64 -7.48
CA LYS A 259 15.26 11.87 -7.02
C LYS A 259 15.42 11.81 -5.50
N ASP A 260 14.41 12.26 -4.74
CA ASP A 260 14.43 12.31 -3.28
C ASP A 260 13.61 11.18 -2.63
N ALA A 261 12.87 10.40 -3.43
CA ALA A 261 12.04 9.31 -2.94
C ALA A 261 12.90 8.18 -2.33
N LYS A 262 12.55 7.74 -1.10
CA LYS A 262 13.37 6.77 -0.37
C LYS A 262 13.19 5.34 -0.88
N PHE A 263 12.02 5.01 -1.44
CA PHE A 263 11.69 3.64 -1.83
C PHE A 263 11.18 3.51 -3.27
N THR A 264 10.94 4.61 -3.97
CA THR A 264 10.51 4.57 -5.38
C THR A 264 11.66 5.01 -6.27
N HIS A 265 12.05 4.16 -7.21
CA HIS A 265 13.22 4.37 -8.04
C HIS A 265 12.88 4.18 -9.53
N TYR A 266 13.25 5.17 -10.36
CA TYR A 266 13.31 4.98 -11.79
C TYR A 266 14.53 4.12 -12.16
N VAL A 267 14.34 3.17 -13.09
CA VAL A 267 15.38 2.24 -13.54
C VAL A 267 15.51 2.31 -15.06
N ASP A 268 16.75 2.47 -15.55
CA ASP A 268 17.03 2.57 -17.01
C ASP A 268 16.92 1.22 -17.77
N LYS A 269 16.60 0.14 -17.07
CA LYS A 269 16.47 -1.22 -17.66
C LYS A 269 15.10 -1.79 -17.32
N ALA A 270 14.64 -2.73 -18.14
CA ALA A 270 13.44 -3.51 -17.84
C ALA A 270 13.49 -4.12 -16.44
N ILE A 271 12.37 -4.07 -15.75
CA ILE A 271 12.20 -4.50 -14.36
C ILE A 271 11.40 -5.80 -14.30
N ASP A 272 11.59 -6.53 -13.21
CA ASP A 272 10.85 -7.74 -12.90
C ASP A 272 10.47 -7.82 -11.41
N LEU A 273 9.57 -8.74 -11.11
CA LEU A 273 8.99 -8.88 -9.78
C LEU A 273 9.99 -9.32 -8.70
N LYS A 274 11.00 -10.15 -9.08
CA LYS A 274 12.00 -10.65 -8.13
C LYS A 274 12.88 -9.55 -7.54
N GLN A 275 12.99 -8.40 -8.22
CA GLN A 275 13.78 -7.26 -7.75
C GLN A 275 13.14 -6.53 -6.57
N VAL A 276 11.83 -6.72 -6.32
CA VAL A 276 11.07 -5.98 -5.32
C VAL A 276 10.41 -6.86 -4.25
N VAL A 277 10.13 -8.12 -4.53
CA VAL A 277 9.51 -9.03 -3.56
C VAL A 277 10.34 -9.09 -2.29
N ASN A 278 9.66 -9.01 -1.14
CA ASN A 278 10.24 -8.91 0.20
C ASN A 278 10.98 -7.58 0.49
N THR A 279 10.70 -6.51 -0.27
CA THR A 279 11.26 -5.16 -0.01
C THR A 279 10.18 -4.10 0.01
N ASN A 280 10.48 -2.94 0.62
CA ASN A 280 9.61 -1.75 0.53
C ASN A 280 9.84 -0.93 -0.75
N LYS A 281 10.45 -1.50 -1.79
CA LYS A 281 10.76 -0.79 -3.03
C LYS A 281 9.58 -0.79 -4.00
N CYS A 282 9.46 0.32 -4.73
CA CYS A 282 8.81 0.39 -6.02
C CYS A 282 9.86 0.66 -7.08
N LEU A 283 9.89 -0.14 -8.14
CA LEU A 283 10.70 0.14 -9.33
C LEU A 283 9.78 0.57 -10.46
N VAL A 284 10.22 1.59 -11.21
CA VAL A 284 9.50 2.14 -12.36
C VAL A 284 10.44 2.22 -13.57
N HIS A 285 9.95 1.82 -14.72
CA HIS A 285 10.65 1.90 -16.00
C HIS A 285 9.71 2.40 -17.09
N VAL A 286 10.24 3.09 -18.10
CA VAL A 286 9.46 3.55 -19.25
C VAL A 286 10.14 3.21 -20.56
N ASP A 287 9.32 2.79 -21.54
CA ASP A 287 9.67 2.63 -22.95
C ASP A 287 8.70 3.42 -23.83
N LYS A 288 9.12 3.81 -25.02
CA LYS A 288 8.25 4.51 -25.98
C LYS A 288 8.23 3.83 -27.34
N TYR A 289 7.03 3.60 -27.88
CA TYR A 289 6.76 2.97 -29.15
C TYR A 289 5.81 3.84 -29.98
N GLY A 290 6.35 4.66 -30.88
CA GLY A 290 5.57 5.67 -31.59
C GLY A 290 4.99 6.70 -30.61
N ASP A 291 3.67 6.87 -30.59
CA ASP A 291 2.93 7.73 -29.67
C ASP A 291 2.58 7.06 -28.33
N LYS A 292 2.95 5.79 -28.14
CA LYS A 292 2.63 5.04 -26.92
C LYS A 292 3.81 5.03 -25.95
N LEU A 293 3.60 5.60 -24.78
CA LEU A 293 4.48 5.45 -23.62
C LEU A 293 4.02 4.22 -22.85
N LEU A 294 4.85 3.21 -22.79
CA LEU A 294 4.67 2.05 -21.90
C LEU A 294 5.40 2.34 -20.60
N ILE A 295 4.63 2.38 -19.52
CA ILE A 295 5.15 2.51 -18.16
C ILE A 295 5.04 1.14 -17.51
N THR A 296 6.08 0.72 -16.83
CA THR A 296 6.10 -0.52 -16.03
C THR A 296 6.44 -0.18 -14.60
N SER A 297 5.64 -0.68 -13.65
CA SER A 297 5.90 -0.51 -12.22
C SER A 297 5.76 -1.83 -11.48
N CYS A 298 6.57 -2.06 -10.45
CA CYS A 298 6.45 -3.26 -9.62
C CYS A 298 6.75 -3.00 -8.15
N ILE A 299 6.03 -3.71 -7.27
CA ILE A 299 6.14 -3.64 -5.80
C ILE A 299 5.92 -5.02 -5.18
N ASP A 300 6.29 -5.17 -3.90
CA ASP A 300 5.71 -6.22 -3.05
C ASP A 300 4.34 -5.72 -2.52
N ASN A 301 3.28 -6.49 -2.76
CA ASN A 301 1.91 -6.10 -2.40
C ASN A 301 1.66 -6.04 -0.89
N LEU A 302 2.43 -6.76 -0.07
CA LEU A 302 2.32 -6.74 1.39
C LEU A 302 3.26 -5.71 2.04
N LEU A 303 4.33 -5.28 1.35
CA LEU A 303 5.29 -4.29 1.86
C LEU A 303 5.01 -2.89 1.31
N LYS A 304 5.62 -2.47 0.21
CA LYS A 304 5.32 -1.14 -0.37
C LYS A 304 3.83 -0.99 -0.70
N GLY A 305 3.16 -2.07 -1.05
CA GLY A 305 1.70 -2.08 -1.28
C GLY A 305 0.84 -2.06 -0.01
N ALA A 306 1.41 -2.25 1.19
CA ALA A 306 0.66 -2.32 2.44
C ALA A 306 1.51 -1.88 3.65
N VAL A 307 2.01 -2.82 4.45
CA VAL A 307 2.57 -2.52 5.78
C VAL A 307 3.94 -1.86 5.73
N GLY A 308 4.75 -2.10 4.71
CA GLY A 308 6.03 -1.40 4.58
C GLY A 308 5.82 0.10 4.34
N GLN A 309 4.83 0.47 3.51
CA GLN A 309 4.41 1.86 3.36
C GLN A 309 3.78 2.42 4.65
N ALA A 310 3.01 1.61 5.38
CA ALA A 310 2.44 2.02 6.66
C ALA A 310 3.53 2.30 7.72
N VAL A 311 4.60 1.50 7.78
CA VAL A 311 5.78 1.78 8.63
C VAL A 311 6.53 3.02 8.15
N GLN A 312 6.70 3.22 6.83
CA GLN A 312 7.25 4.46 6.28
C GLN A 312 6.42 5.68 6.70
N ASN A 313 5.09 5.58 6.65
CA ASN A 313 4.18 6.63 7.12
C ASN A 313 4.35 6.89 8.63
N MET A 314 4.44 5.84 9.46
CA MET A 314 4.76 5.99 10.89
C MET A 314 6.06 6.75 11.09
N ASN A 315 7.12 6.36 10.39
CA ASN A 315 8.42 7.04 10.50
C ASN A 315 8.31 8.54 10.20
N ILE A 316 7.59 8.91 9.14
CA ILE A 316 7.34 10.31 8.77
C ILE A 316 6.53 11.03 9.87
N MET A 317 5.43 10.42 10.35
CA MET A 317 4.55 11.00 11.38
C MET A 317 5.26 11.28 12.71
N PHE A 318 6.33 10.54 13.01
CA PHE A 318 7.12 10.69 14.24
C PHE A 318 8.49 11.34 14.01
N GLY A 319 8.78 11.83 12.79
CA GLY A 319 10.03 12.51 12.46
C GLY A 319 11.27 11.61 12.49
N LEU A 320 11.07 10.29 12.29
CA LEU A 320 12.14 9.30 12.23
C LEU A 320 12.73 9.22 10.80
N ASP A 321 13.89 8.53 10.65
CA ASP A 321 14.38 8.17 9.31
C ASP A 321 13.34 7.31 8.60
N GLN A 322 12.84 7.76 7.45
CA GLN A 322 11.83 7.05 6.66
C GLN A 322 12.22 5.59 6.36
N THR A 323 13.51 5.28 6.35
CA THR A 323 14.05 3.94 6.03
C THR A 323 14.24 3.05 7.25
N ALA A 324 14.01 3.57 8.48
CA ALA A 324 14.15 2.78 9.70
C ALA A 324 13.24 1.54 9.67
N GLY A 325 13.78 0.38 10.01
CA GLY A 325 13.08 -0.92 9.97
C GLY A 325 12.77 -1.46 8.56
N LEU A 326 13.10 -0.74 7.47
CA LEU A 326 12.67 -1.05 6.10
C LEU A 326 13.82 -1.37 5.13
N LYS A 327 15.05 -1.51 5.60
CA LYS A 327 16.25 -1.82 4.76
C LYS A 327 16.31 -3.32 4.42
N LEU A 328 15.26 -3.82 3.79
CA LEU A 328 15.10 -5.21 3.40
C LEU A 328 15.79 -5.53 2.06
N LYS A 329 16.10 -6.82 1.84
CA LYS A 329 16.68 -7.32 0.60
C LYS A 329 15.68 -8.19 -0.15
N PRO A 330 15.62 -8.11 -1.49
CA PRO A 330 14.80 -9.01 -2.28
C PRO A 330 15.36 -10.43 -2.23
N SER A 331 14.48 -11.41 -2.44
CA SER A 331 14.86 -12.78 -2.72
C SER A 331 14.96 -12.91 -4.25
N ALA A 332 16.17 -12.72 -4.80
CA ALA A 332 16.39 -12.61 -6.23
C ALA A 332 16.39 -13.97 -6.98
N PHE A 333 16.41 -15.11 -6.26
CA PHE A 333 16.54 -16.45 -6.84
C PHE A 333 15.42 -17.37 -6.37
#